data_405ff091795717eac9467fa20cdad313
#
_entry.id   405ff091795717eac9467fa20cdad313
#
_cell.length_a   1.000
_cell.length_b   1.000
_cell.length_c   1.000
_cell.angle_alpha   90.00
_cell.angle_beta   90.00
_cell.angle_gamma   90.00
#
_symmetry.space_group_name_H-M   'P 1'
#
loop_
_entity.id
_entity.type
_entity.pdbx_description
1 polymer ?
#
loop_
_entity_poly.entity_id
_entity_poly.type
_entity_poly.pdbx_seq_one_letter_code
_entity_poly.pdbx_strand_id
1 'polypeptide(L)'
;MMENITFSQIERKDLPLYEEVKAKGKDYVSYGKDNLFPQYIWDLYLRSAVLQSIINGTGDYVIGEKMLYNPTLEPNARNINKEGEYLDDVIKQITSDYLIFGGFAIQIMFNKLGGVAELYALDFQRIRVNEDLTKVYYSDSWGKWSSKALEYDIYDGK
;
A
#
# COMPACT_ATOMS: atom_id res chain seq x y z
N MET A 1 16.59 -20.67 52.99
CA MET A 1 15.80 -19.48 52.59
C MET A 1 15.46 -19.69 51.14
N MET A 2 14.21 -20.09 50.79
CA MET A 2 13.81 -20.25 49.40
C MET A 2 13.37 -18.87 48.89
N GLU A 3 14.07 -18.36 47.88
CA GLU A 3 13.68 -17.15 47.18
C GLU A 3 12.38 -17.44 46.38
N ASN A 4 11.37 -16.68 46.67
CA ASN A 4 10.09 -16.74 45.90
C ASN A 4 10.37 -16.16 44.51
N ILE A 5 10.40 -17.01 43.50
CA ILE A 5 10.45 -16.59 42.10
C ILE A 5 9.04 -16.12 41.72
N THR A 6 8.88 -14.81 41.62
CA THR A 6 7.63 -14.20 41.14
C THR A 6 7.63 -14.19 39.61
N PHE A 7 6.81 -15.02 39.00
CA PHE A 7 6.57 -14.94 37.56
C PHE A 7 5.61 -13.79 37.29
N SER A 8 6.09 -12.73 36.65
CA SER A 8 5.20 -11.70 36.11
C SER A 8 4.52 -12.27 34.87
N GLN A 9 3.20 -12.41 34.92
CA GLN A 9 2.40 -12.75 33.78
C GLN A 9 2.43 -11.54 32.82
N ILE A 10 3.08 -11.67 31.68
CA ILE A 10 3.00 -10.67 30.62
C ILE A 10 1.61 -10.81 30.02
N GLU A 11 0.72 -9.86 30.32
CA GLU A 11 -0.56 -9.76 29.63
C GLU A 11 -0.26 -9.57 28.13
N ARG A 12 -0.61 -10.54 27.33
CA ARG A 12 -0.60 -10.39 25.88
C ARG A 12 -1.69 -9.38 25.54
N LYS A 13 -1.30 -8.18 25.18
CA LYS A 13 -2.21 -7.22 24.57
C LYS A 13 -2.78 -7.89 23.31
N ASP A 14 -4.09 -7.89 23.15
CA ASP A 14 -4.71 -8.42 21.95
C ASP A 14 -4.10 -7.70 20.74
N LEU A 15 -3.43 -8.47 19.89
CA LEU A 15 -2.83 -7.93 18.68
C LEU A 15 -3.96 -7.62 17.70
N PRO A 16 -3.89 -6.50 16.96
CA PRO A 16 -4.81 -6.24 15.88
C PRO A 16 -4.80 -7.42 14.89
N LEU A 17 -5.97 -7.97 14.62
CA LEU A 17 -6.15 -9.02 13.62
C LEU A 17 -6.71 -8.38 12.35
N TYR A 18 -6.28 -8.90 11.21
CA TYR A 18 -6.91 -8.55 9.95
C TYR A 18 -8.33 -9.09 9.92
N GLU A 19 -9.28 -8.21 9.78
CA GLU A 19 -10.69 -8.52 9.57
C GLU A 19 -11.21 -7.54 8.52
N GLU A 20 -11.92 -8.04 7.53
CA GLU A 20 -12.68 -7.21 6.62
C GLU A 20 -14.02 -6.89 7.25
N VAL A 21 -14.21 -5.62 7.59
CA VAL A 21 -15.42 -5.16 8.27
C VAL A 21 -16.24 -4.29 7.34
N LYS A 22 -17.44 -4.73 7.01
CA LYS A 22 -18.40 -3.91 6.27
C LYS A 22 -18.93 -2.81 7.19
N ALA A 23 -18.44 -1.60 7.00
CA ALA A 23 -18.87 -0.46 7.80
C ALA A 23 -20.30 -0.05 7.41
N LYS A 24 -21.20 0.00 8.40
CA LYS A 24 -22.60 0.40 8.18
C LYS A 24 -22.68 1.80 7.54
N GLY A 25 -23.27 1.91 6.35
CA GLY A 25 -23.45 3.18 5.64
C GLY A 25 -22.20 3.71 4.92
N LYS A 26 -21.20 2.84 4.66
CA LYS A 26 -20.03 3.16 3.85
C LYS A 26 -19.91 2.14 2.72
N ASP A 27 -19.46 2.61 1.57
CA ASP A 27 -19.36 1.77 0.37
C ASP A 27 -18.04 1.02 0.26
N TYR A 28 -17.14 1.18 1.22
CA TYR A 28 -15.84 0.50 1.25
C TYR A 28 -15.74 -0.51 2.40
N VAL A 29 -14.87 -1.48 2.22
CA VAL A 29 -14.50 -2.47 3.24
C VAL A 29 -13.43 -1.86 4.16
N SER A 30 -13.66 -1.90 5.47
CA SER A 30 -12.69 -1.48 6.47
C SER A 30 -11.67 -2.59 6.75
N TYR A 31 -10.40 -2.24 6.84
CA TYR A 31 -9.32 -3.17 7.18
C TYR A 31 -9.04 -3.10 8.69
N GLY A 32 -9.52 -4.14 9.40
CA GLY A 32 -9.54 -4.17 10.86
C GLY A 32 -10.72 -3.39 11.46
N LYS A 33 -10.96 -3.56 12.75
CA LYS A 33 -12.10 -2.95 13.47
C LYS A 33 -12.10 -1.43 13.46
N ASP A 34 -10.92 -0.83 13.50
CA ASP A 34 -10.68 0.62 13.50
C ASP A 34 -10.32 1.17 12.12
N ASN A 35 -10.26 0.29 11.11
CA ASN A 35 -9.83 0.62 9.75
C ASN A 35 -8.37 1.11 9.66
N LEU A 36 -7.51 0.71 10.60
CA LEU A 36 -6.09 1.12 10.68
C LEU A 36 -5.11 -0.06 10.58
N PHE A 37 -5.56 -1.23 10.16
CA PHE A 37 -4.70 -2.41 10.06
C PHE A 37 -3.47 -2.20 9.15
N PRO A 38 -3.55 -1.55 7.96
CA PRO A 38 -2.36 -1.25 7.15
C PRO A 38 -1.36 -0.34 7.86
N GLN A 39 -1.83 0.66 8.62
CA GLN A 39 -0.98 1.54 9.41
C GLN A 39 -0.27 0.77 10.53
N TYR A 40 -0.95 -0.20 11.13
CA TYR A 40 -0.35 -1.09 12.12
C TYR A 40 0.76 -1.97 11.50
N ILE A 41 0.54 -2.56 10.33
CA ILE A 41 1.55 -3.35 9.61
C ILE A 41 2.76 -2.49 9.27
N TRP A 42 2.54 -1.26 8.79
CA TRP A 42 3.62 -0.31 8.52
C TRP A 42 4.44 0.02 9.77
N ASP A 43 3.78 0.25 10.90
CA ASP A 43 4.46 0.50 12.18
C ASP A 43 5.30 -0.71 12.64
N LEU A 44 4.81 -1.93 12.44
CA LEU A 44 5.59 -3.16 12.70
C LEU A 44 6.83 -3.25 11.79
N TYR A 45 6.68 -2.95 10.50
CA TYR A 45 7.78 -2.91 9.56
C TYR A 45 8.85 -1.89 9.99
N LEU A 46 8.44 -0.68 10.35
CA LEU A 46 9.37 0.37 10.80
C LEU A 46 10.12 0.03 12.10
N ARG A 47 9.53 -0.77 12.97
CA ARG A 47 10.14 -1.15 14.26
C ARG A 47 11.05 -2.36 14.19
N SER A 48 11.07 -3.09 13.10
CA SER A 48 11.84 -4.31 12.95
C SER A 48 12.95 -4.17 11.90
N ALA A 49 14.17 -3.91 12.33
CA ALA A 49 15.34 -3.84 11.43
C ALA A 49 15.55 -5.15 10.64
N VAL A 50 15.24 -6.30 11.24
CA VAL A 50 15.35 -7.60 10.57
C VAL A 50 14.31 -7.71 9.45
N LEU A 51 13.05 -7.32 9.72
CA LEU A 51 11.99 -7.35 8.72
C LEU A 51 12.29 -6.38 7.57
N GLN A 52 12.76 -5.15 7.89
CA GLN A 52 13.19 -4.19 6.88
C GLN A 52 14.31 -4.76 5.99
N SER A 53 15.30 -5.39 6.57
CA SER A 53 16.41 -6.00 5.82
C SER A 53 15.93 -7.10 4.87
N ILE A 54 15.01 -7.96 5.34
CA ILE A 54 14.45 -9.04 4.52
C ILE A 54 13.60 -8.46 3.38
N ILE A 55 12.70 -7.53 3.67
CA ILE A 55 11.82 -6.93 2.67
C ILE A 55 12.60 -6.15 1.63
N ASN A 56 13.55 -5.31 2.07
CA ASN A 56 14.37 -4.52 1.15
C ASN A 56 15.25 -5.42 0.27
N GLY A 57 15.92 -6.43 0.87
CA GLY A 57 16.73 -7.37 0.10
C GLY A 57 15.89 -8.20 -0.89
N THR A 58 14.70 -8.60 -0.51
CA THR A 58 13.76 -9.28 -1.43
C THR A 58 13.30 -8.33 -2.54
N GLY A 59 12.99 -7.07 -2.20
CA GLY A 59 12.62 -6.04 -3.16
C GLY A 59 13.72 -5.78 -4.19
N ASP A 60 14.96 -5.61 -3.74
CA ASP A 60 16.11 -5.43 -4.63
C ASP A 60 16.31 -6.63 -5.56
N TYR A 61 16.10 -7.85 -5.05
CA TYR A 61 16.18 -9.05 -5.87
C TYR A 61 15.07 -9.14 -6.92
N VAL A 62 13.84 -8.75 -6.57
CA VAL A 62 12.68 -8.76 -7.49
C VAL A 62 12.83 -7.70 -8.59
N ILE A 63 13.29 -6.51 -8.23
CA ILE A 63 13.43 -5.38 -9.15
C ILE A 63 14.64 -5.57 -10.08
N GLY A 64 15.73 -6.17 -9.58
CA GLY A 64 16.99 -6.27 -10.30
C GLY A 64 17.75 -4.94 -10.36
N GLU A 65 18.68 -4.81 -11.33
CA GLU A 65 19.54 -3.64 -11.40
C GLU A 65 18.82 -2.38 -11.89
N LYS A 66 18.24 -2.42 -13.07
CA LYS A 66 17.49 -1.30 -13.70
C LYS A 66 16.73 -1.80 -14.93
N MET A 67 15.61 -1.16 -15.22
CA MET A 67 14.97 -1.32 -16.53
C MET A 67 15.81 -0.72 -17.64
N LEU A 68 16.02 -1.50 -18.70
CA LEU A 68 16.69 -1.03 -19.92
C LEU A 68 15.63 -0.42 -20.83
N TYR A 69 15.63 0.90 -20.95
CA TYR A 69 14.75 1.62 -21.87
C TYR A 69 15.40 1.78 -23.23
N ASN A 70 14.62 1.59 -24.28
CA ASN A 70 15.03 2.04 -25.59
C ASN A 70 14.61 3.50 -25.79
N PRO A 71 15.54 4.46 -25.72
CA PRO A 71 15.21 5.89 -25.78
C PRO A 71 14.60 6.32 -27.11
N THR A 72 14.74 5.50 -28.17
CA THR A 72 14.15 5.76 -29.47
C THR A 72 12.69 5.34 -29.56
N LEU A 73 12.32 4.26 -28.86
CA LEU A 73 10.96 3.72 -28.86
C LEU A 73 10.11 4.28 -27.73
N GLU A 74 10.74 4.66 -26.63
CA GLU A 74 10.08 5.08 -25.39
C GLU A 74 10.70 6.36 -24.81
N PRO A 75 10.62 7.50 -25.53
CA PRO A 75 11.27 8.73 -25.09
C PRO A 75 10.73 9.26 -23.74
N ASN A 76 9.51 8.88 -23.37
CA ASN A 76 8.84 9.30 -22.12
C ASN A 76 9.01 8.28 -20.98
N ALA A 77 9.66 7.16 -21.19
CA ALA A 77 9.83 6.13 -20.14
C ALA A 77 10.64 6.60 -18.93
N ARG A 78 11.34 7.72 -19.07
CA ARG A 78 12.13 8.31 -17.98
C ARG A 78 11.32 9.18 -17.02
N ASN A 79 10.30 9.91 -17.50
CA ASN A 79 9.42 10.75 -16.69
C ASN A 79 8.00 10.29 -16.92
N ILE A 80 7.51 9.43 -16.04
CA ILE A 80 6.19 8.82 -16.20
C ILE A 80 5.07 9.62 -15.56
N ASN A 81 5.40 10.71 -14.87
CA ASN A 81 4.45 11.61 -14.27
C ASN A 81 5.01 13.03 -14.11
N LYS A 82 4.17 13.97 -13.67
CA LYS A 82 4.54 15.38 -13.45
C LYS A 82 5.50 15.61 -12.29
N GLU A 83 5.63 14.66 -11.39
CA GLU A 83 6.56 14.72 -10.25
C GLU A 83 7.99 14.39 -10.68
N GLY A 84 8.18 13.95 -11.92
CA GLY A 84 9.49 13.61 -12.48
C GLY A 84 9.99 12.25 -12.06
N GLU A 85 9.10 11.37 -11.62
CA GLU A 85 9.44 10.00 -11.26
C GLU A 85 9.75 9.16 -12.50
N TYR A 86 10.66 8.22 -12.32
CA TYR A 86 10.95 7.19 -13.31
C TYR A 86 10.06 5.97 -13.09
N LEU A 87 9.87 5.16 -14.13
CA LEU A 87 9.13 3.91 -13.98
C LEU A 87 9.76 2.98 -12.94
N ASP A 88 11.10 2.99 -12.81
CA ASP A 88 11.81 2.25 -11.77
C ASP A 88 11.39 2.66 -10.35
N ASP A 89 11.09 3.94 -10.13
CA ASP A 89 10.67 4.45 -8.81
C ASP A 89 9.26 3.93 -8.48
N VAL A 90 8.35 3.96 -9.44
CA VAL A 90 7.00 3.40 -9.29
C VAL A 90 7.06 1.89 -9.05
N ILE A 91 7.90 1.16 -9.79
CA ILE A 91 8.08 -0.28 -9.59
C ILE A 91 8.63 -0.60 -8.20
N LYS A 92 9.58 0.18 -7.71
CA LYS A 92 10.10 0.03 -6.35
C LYS A 92 9.01 0.23 -5.30
N GLN A 93 8.20 1.28 -5.46
CA GLN A 93 7.09 1.57 -4.56
C GLN A 93 6.09 0.41 -4.53
N ILE A 94 5.58 -0.02 -5.69
CA ILE A 94 4.59 -1.11 -5.76
C ILE A 94 5.15 -2.45 -5.26
N THR A 95 6.44 -2.72 -5.50
CA THR A 95 7.10 -3.93 -4.99
C THR A 95 7.18 -3.88 -3.46
N SER A 96 7.57 -2.76 -2.88
CA SER A 96 7.60 -2.56 -1.44
C SER A 96 6.23 -2.71 -0.82
N ASP A 97 5.20 -2.07 -1.39
CA ASP A 97 3.83 -2.17 -0.91
C ASP A 97 3.31 -3.61 -0.98
N TYR A 98 3.61 -4.31 -2.07
CA TYR A 98 3.22 -5.72 -2.20
C TYR A 98 3.89 -6.62 -1.16
N LEU A 99 5.19 -6.41 -0.90
CA LEU A 99 5.92 -7.21 0.10
C LEU A 99 5.49 -6.92 1.54
N ILE A 100 5.06 -5.69 1.83
CA ILE A 100 4.65 -5.28 3.17
C ILE A 100 3.17 -5.60 3.42
N PHE A 101 2.30 -5.29 2.47
CA PHE A 101 0.84 -5.33 2.64
C PHE A 101 0.15 -6.47 1.89
N GLY A 102 0.84 -7.14 0.96
CA GLY A 102 0.24 -8.13 0.06
C GLY A 102 -0.56 -7.54 -1.10
N GLY A 103 -0.45 -6.23 -1.34
CA GLY A 103 -1.16 -5.52 -2.40
C GLY A 103 -0.54 -4.18 -2.72
N PHE A 104 -0.89 -3.62 -3.86
CA PHE A 104 -0.47 -2.29 -4.30
C PHE A 104 -1.58 -1.63 -5.14
N ALA A 105 -1.45 -0.34 -5.39
CA ALA A 105 -2.31 0.35 -6.32
C ALA A 105 -1.54 1.36 -7.17
N ILE A 106 -1.98 1.47 -8.43
CA ILE A 106 -1.43 2.41 -9.40
C ILE A 106 -2.58 3.28 -9.90
N GLN A 107 -2.38 4.60 -9.86
CA GLN A 107 -3.26 5.53 -10.54
C GLN A 107 -2.79 5.73 -11.97
N ILE A 108 -3.69 5.52 -12.92
CA ILE A 108 -3.44 5.70 -14.35
C ILE A 108 -4.18 6.96 -14.79
N MET A 109 -3.44 7.90 -15.34
CA MET A 109 -4.01 9.10 -15.96
C MET A 109 -4.00 8.94 -17.47
N PHE A 110 -5.16 9.12 -18.10
CA PHE A 110 -5.30 9.02 -19.55
C PHE A 110 -5.28 10.38 -20.22
N ASN A 111 -4.68 10.47 -21.39
CA ASN A 111 -4.76 11.64 -22.24
C ASN A 111 -6.13 11.69 -23.01
N LYS A 112 -6.39 12.79 -23.70
CA LYS A 112 -7.62 12.99 -24.47
C LYS A 112 -7.81 11.97 -25.63
N LEU A 113 -6.76 11.26 -26.01
CA LEU A 113 -6.77 10.25 -27.06
C LEU A 113 -6.93 8.82 -26.51
N GLY A 114 -7.09 8.67 -25.17
CA GLY A 114 -7.22 7.38 -24.51
C GLY A 114 -5.90 6.67 -24.24
N GLY A 115 -4.76 7.28 -24.56
CA GLY A 115 -3.44 6.74 -24.20
C GLY A 115 -3.05 7.06 -22.75
N VAL A 116 -2.24 6.21 -22.14
CA VAL A 116 -1.68 6.46 -20.81
C VAL A 116 -0.77 7.69 -20.87
N ALA A 117 -1.05 8.67 -20.04
CA ALA A 117 -0.29 9.91 -19.94
C ALA A 117 0.66 9.90 -18.74
N GLU A 118 0.17 9.45 -17.59
CA GLU A 118 0.92 9.47 -16.34
C GLU A 118 0.57 8.23 -15.48
N LEU A 119 1.54 7.77 -14.70
CA LEU A 119 1.39 6.69 -13.72
C LEU A 119 1.90 7.15 -12.37
N TYR A 120 1.14 6.84 -11.31
CA TYR A 120 1.51 7.12 -9.93
C TYR A 120 1.32 5.87 -9.08
N ALA A 121 2.31 5.52 -8.27
CA ALA A 121 2.09 4.57 -7.19
C ALA A 121 1.31 5.26 -6.07
N LEU A 122 0.24 4.63 -5.60
CA LEU A 122 -0.54 5.15 -4.47
C LEU A 122 -0.12 4.42 -3.19
N ASP A 123 0.06 5.17 -2.11
CA ASP A 123 0.34 4.62 -0.78
C ASP A 123 -0.78 3.65 -0.34
N PHE A 124 -0.47 2.37 -0.24
CA PHE A 124 -1.45 1.33 0.06
C PHE A 124 -2.15 1.54 1.41
N GLN A 125 -1.50 2.19 2.38
CA GLN A 125 -2.10 2.49 3.68
C GLN A 125 -3.33 3.39 3.54
N ARG A 126 -3.37 4.22 2.49
CA ARG A 126 -4.43 5.22 2.23
C ARG A 126 -5.58 4.67 1.39
N ILE A 127 -5.51 3.40 1.00
CA ILE A 127 -6.44 2.78 0.07
C ILE A 127 -7.37 1.82 0.78
N ARG A 128 -8.63 1.83 0.36
CA ARG A 128 -9.63 0.80 0.65
C ARG A 128 -10.38 0.47 -0.64
N VAL A 129 -10.94 -0.70 -0.70
CA VAL A 129 -11.74 -1.14 -1.87
C VAL A 129 -13.17 -1.41 -1.43
N ASN A 130 -14.11 -1.41 -2.38
CA ASN A 130 -15.45 -1.93 -2.12
C ASN A 130 -15.45 -3.47 -2.17
N GLU A 131 -16.56 -4.06 -1.74
CA GLU A 131 -16.73 -5.52 -1.68
C GLU A 131 -16.62 -6.17 -3.07
N ASP A 132 -17.14 -5.49 -4.10
CA ASP A 132 -17.18 -6.00 -5.47
C ASP A 132 -15.88 -5.74 -6.25
N LEU A 133 -14.87 -5.13 -5.63
CA LEU A 133 -13.59 -4.76 -6.26
C LEU A 133 -13.76 -3.93 -7.54
N THR A 134 -14.75 -3.05 -7.58
CA THR A 134 -15.02 -2.14 -8.71
C THR A 134 -14.54 -0.72 -8.43
N LYS A 135 -14.33 -0.38 -7.15
CA LYS A 135 -13.98 0.98 -6.73
C LYS A 135 -12.86 0.98 -5.70
N VAL A 136 -12.04 2.02 -5.79
CA VAL A 136 -10.98 2.34 -4.84
C VAL A 136 -11.33 3.63 -4.12
N TYR A 137 -11.14 3.64 -2.82
CA TYR A 137 -11.32 4.79 -1.94
C TYR A 137 -9.96 5.20 -1.38
N TYR A 138 -9.61 6.46 -1.57
CA TYR A 138 -8.36 7.04 -1.08
C TYR A 138 -8.64 8.07 0.00
N SER A 139 -7.97 7.96 1.13
CA SER A 139 -8.09 8.94 2.23
C SER A 139 -6.80 9.04 3.04
N ASP A 140 -6.45 10.29 3.41
CA ASP A 140 -5.31 10.58 4.29
C ASP A 140 -5.63 10.37 5.78
N SER A 141 -6.88 10.08 6.14
CA SER A 141 -7.35 10.11 7.52
C SER A 141 -8.26 8.96 7.89
N TRP A 142 -7.90 7.73 7.49
CA TRP A 142 -8.61 6.53 7.94
C TRP A 142 -8.65 6.46 9.48
N GLY A 143 -9.70 5.85 10.01
CA GLY A 143 -9.92 5.75 11.46
C GLY A 143 -10.59 6.97 12.11
N LYS A 144 -10.69 8.11 11.41
CA LYS A 144 -11.44 9.27 11.90
C LYS A 144 -12.88 9.23 11.43
N TRP A 145 -13.82 9.60 12.32
CA TRP A 145 -15.26 9.63 11.99
C TRP A 145 -15.60 10.51 10.76
N SER A 146 -14.86 11.61 10.59
CA SER A 146 -15.06 12.58 9.51
C SER A 146 -14.16 12.38 8.30
N SER A 147 -13.54 11.20 8.13
CA SER A 147 -12.67 10.97 6.98
C SER A 147 -13.48 11.07 5.68
N LYS A 148 -13.07 12.01 4.82
CA LYS A 148 -13.54 12.07 3.44
C LYS A 148 -12.63 11.19 2.61
N ALA A 149 -13.21 10.27 1.85
CA ALA A 149 -12.49 9.48 0.89
C ALA A 149 -12.79 9.97 -0.52
N LEU A 150 -11.76 10.03 -1.36
CA LEU A 150 -11.90 10.20 -2.79
C LEU A 150 -12.21 8.83 -3.39
N GLU A 151 -13.16 8.78 -4.30
CA GLU A 151 -13.60 7.56 -4.96
C GLU A 151 -13.07 7.52 -6.39
N TYR A 152 -12.56 6.37 -6.80
CA TYR A 152 -12.06 6.09 -8.14
C TYR A 152 -12.58 4.74 -8.61
N ASP A 153 -12.88 4.62 -9.90
CA ASP A 153 -13.21 3.33 -10.51
C ASP A 153 -11.92 2.51 -10.72
N ILE A 154 -12.03 1.19 -10.54
CA ILE A 154 -10.95 0.28 -10.90
C ILE A 154 -10.96 0.09 -12.41
N TYR A 155 -9.80 0.29 -13.04
CA TYR A 155 -9.64 0.09 -14.48
C TYR A 155 -9.82 -1.38 -14.85
N ASP A 156 -10.79 -1.67 -15.71
CA ASP A 156 -11.17 -3.02 -16.15
C ASP A 156 -10.53 -3.44 -17.49
N GLY A 157 -9.70 -2.58 -18.06
CA GLY A 157 -9.00 -2.87 -19.34
C GLY A 157 -9.84 -2.67 -20.59
N LYS A 158 -11.01 -2.00 -20.47
CA LYS A 158 -11.90 -1.70 -21.62
C LYS A 158 -11.85 -0.26 -22.03
#